data_3666e02b5b6fd24f3d73ebe101d611a6
#
_entry.id   3666e02b5b6fd24f3d73ebe101d611a6
#
_cell.length_a   1.000
_cell.length_b   1.000
_cell.length_c   1.000
_cell.angle_alpha   90.00
_cell.angle_beta   90.00
_cell.angle_gamma   90.00
#
_symmetry.space_group_name_H-M   'P 1'
#
loop_
_entity.id
_entity.type
_entity.pdbx_description
1 polymer ?
#
loop_
_entity_poly.entity_id
_entity_poly.type
_entity_poly.pdbx_seq_one_letter_code
_entity_poly.pdbx_strand_id
1 'polypeptide(L)'
;MKITHAMIIASLLASSSAFAAEKIVVINAISDVGVGKIIGTVKFSDSDKGLVIDPDLGELAPGLHGFHIHEKASCDVAEKDGKKTAGLAAGGHFDPLKTSKHEGPDGMGHKGDLPALEFKEDSSATRALLAPHLKVADLIGHAVIIHEGADNYSDTPKPLGGGGARLACGVIE
;
A
#
# COMPACT_ATOMS: atom_id res chain seq x y z
N MET A 1 -50.92 -40.88 -34.40
CA MET A 1 -49.49 -40.92 -34.10
C MET A 1 -49.08 -39.47 -33.83
N LYS A 2 -48.94 -39.09 -32.51
CA LYS A 2 -48.59 -37.71 -32.11
C LYS A 2 -47.10 -37.66 -31.84
N ILE A 3 -46.33 -36.87 -32.62
CA ILE A 3 -44.89 -36.69 -32.46
C ILE A 3 -44.73 -35.45 -31.56
N THR A 4 -44.25 -35.71 -30.33
CA THR A 4 -43.87 -34.65 -29.37
C THR A 4 -42.43 -34.24 -29.63
N HIS A 5 -42.22 -32.98 -30.05
CA HIS A 5 -40.88 -32.43 -30.21
C HIS A 5 -40.41 -31.92 -28.82
N ALA A 6 -39.35 -32.57 -28.31
CA ALA A 6 -38.66 -32.09 -27.12
C ALA A 6 -37.67 -30.98 -27.51
N MET A 7 -37.87 -29.78 -27.03
CA MET A 7 -36.96 -28.64 -27.18
C MET A 7 -35.83 -28.79 -26.14
N ILE A 8 -34.63 -29.07 -26.59
CA ILE A 8 -33.43 -29.04 -25.73
C ILE A 8 -32.93 -27.61 -25.65
N ILE A 9 -33.12 -26.97 -24.51
CA ILE A 9 -32.54 -25.63 -24.25
C ILE A 9 -31.10 -25.86 -23.78
N ALA A 10 -30.13 -25.56 -24.63
CA ALA A 10 -28.72 -25.56 -24.28
C ALA A 10 -28.40 -24.25 -23.53
N SER A 11 -28.20 -24.33 -22.22
CA SER A 11 -27.75 -23.20 -21.40
C SER A 11 -26.24 -22.96 -21.66
N LEU A 12 -25.89 -21.89 -22.37
CA LEU A 12 -24.51 -21.40 -22.44
C LEU A 12 -24.13 -20.79 -21.08
N LEU A 13 -23.30 -21.48 -20.33
CA LEU A 13 -22.60 -20.94 -19.18
C LEU A 13 -21.49 -20.02 -19.69
N ALA A 14 -21.71 -18.71 -19.67
CA ALA A 14 -20.68 -17.73 -19.91
C ALA A 14 -19.74 -17.68 -18.69
N SER A 15 -18.56 -18.29 -18.81
CA SER A 15 -17.50 -18.14 -17.82
C SER A 15 -16.95 -16.72 -17.91
N SER A 16 -17.34 -15.84 -16.98
CA SER A 16 -16.72 -14.54 -16.81
C SER A 16 -15.36 -14.76 -16.14
N SER A 17 -14.27 -14.56 -16.87
CA SER A 17 -12.94 -14.44 -16.29
C SER A 17 -12.91 -13.15 -15.48
N ALA A 18 -12.94 -13.25 -14.15
CA ALA A 18 -12.69 -12.12 -13.28
C ALA A 18 -11.19 -11.77 -13.41
N PHE A 19 -10.87 -10.64 -14.02
CA PHE A 19 -9.53 -10.10 -13.97
C PHE A 19 -9.24 -9.65 -12.53
N ALA A 20 -8.05 -9.99 -12.01
CA ALA A 20 -7.60 -9.47 -10.73
C ALA A 20 -7.54 -7.94 -10.81
N ALA A 21 -8.06 -7.25 -9.79
CA ALA A 21 -7.97 -5.80 -9.74
C ALA A 21 -6.49 -5.40 -9.64
N GLU A 22 -6.10 -4.33 -10.36
CA GLU A 22 -4.72 -3.83 -10.40
C GLU A 22 -4.71 -2.30 -10.29
N LYS A 23 -3.70 -1.75 -9.62
CA LYS A 23 -3.46 -0.32 -9.51
C LYS A 23 -1.96 -0.03 -9.53
N ILE A 24 -1.54 0.89 -10.40
CA ILE A 24 -0.16 1.41 -10.44
C ILE A 24 -0.16 2.80 -9.81
N VAL A 25 0.75 3.01 -8.88
CA VAL A 25 0.90 4.26 -8.11
C VAL A 25 2.28 4.83 -8.35
N VAL A 26 2.34 6.09 -8.77
CA VAL A 26 3.59 6.84 -8.90
C VAL A 26 4.04 7.29 -7.52
N ILE A 27 5.31 7.05 -7.20
CA ILE A 27 5.92 7.41 -5.92
C ILE A 27 6.86 8.58 -6.11
N ASN A 28 6.66 9.60 -5.31
CA ASN A 28 7.48 10.81 -5.31
C ASN A 28 8.27 10.91 -4.01
N ALA A 29 9.50 11.38 -4.06
CA ALA A 29 10.20 11.87 -2.89
C ALA A 29 9.42 13.05 -2.29
N ILE A 30 9.37 13.15 -0.97
CA ILE A 30 8.69 14.23 -0.26
C ILE A 30 9.63 14.88 0.77
N SER A 31 9.38 16.15 1.06
CA SER A 31 10.13 16.92 2.07
C SER A 31 9.21 17.96 2.74
N ASP A 32 9.76 18.73 3.65
CA ASP A 32 9.05 19.86 4.32
C ASP A 32 8.68 21.03 3.38
N VAL A 33 9.21 21.01 2.14
CA VAL A 33 8.83 21.96 1.09
C VAL A 33 7.78 21.39 0.12
N GLY A 34 7.42 20.11 0.23
CA GLY A 34 6.36 19.46 -0.54
C GLY A 34 6.79 18.24 -1.32
N VAL A 35 5.99 17.91 -2.34
CA VAL A 35 6.21 16.76 -3.23
C VAL A 35 7.33 17.10 -4.22
N GLY A 36 8.30 16.21 -4.33
CA GLY A 36 9.48 16.34 -5.16
C GLY A 36 9.45 15.43 -6.40
N LYS A 37 10.63 14.96 -6.81
CA LYS A 37 10.81 14.12 -8.00
C LYS A 37 10.19 12.73 -7.84
N ILE A 38 9.84 12.11 -8.96
CA ILE A 38 9.43 10.71 -9.02
C ILE A 38 10.65 9.83 -8.72
N ILE A 39 10.46 8.82 -7.87
CA ILE A 39 11.45 7.80 -7.53
C ILE A 39 11.07 6.41 -8.02
N GLY A 40 9.95 6.27 -8.71
CA GLY A 40 9.48 5.02 -9.31
C GLY A 40 7.98 4.81 -9.17
N THR A 41 7.57 3.54 -9.23
CA THR A 41 6.17 3.12 -9.13
C THR A 41 6.03 1.92 -8.20
N VAL A 42 4.82 1.74 -7.67
CA VAL A 42 4.40 0.50 -7.01
C VAL A 42 3.14 0.01 -7.70
N LYS A 43 3.16 -1.24 -8.14
CA LYS A 43 1.99 -1.93 -8.65
C LYS A 43 1.37 -2.77 -7.54
N PHE A 44 0.09 -2.55 -7.30
CA PHE A 44 -0.74 -3.35 -6.41
C PHE A 44 -1.67 -4.23 -7.25
N SER A 45 -1.79 -5.50 -6.91
CA SER A 45 -2.69 -6.43 -7.59
C SER A 45 -3.32 -7.44 -6.63
N ASP A 46 -4.58 -7.78 -6.88
CA ASP A 46 -5.27 -8.78 -6.09
C ASP A 46 -4.80 -10.19 -6.42
N SER A 47 -4.67 -11.03 -5.39
CA SER A 47 -4.42 -12.45 -5.53
C SER A 47 -5.29 -13.26 -4.56
N ASP A 48 -5.30 -14.59 -4.71
CA ASP A 48 -6.00 -15.49 -3.78
C ASP A 48 -5.42 -15.42 -2.35
N LYS A 49 -4.17 -14.96 -2.21
CA LYS A 49 -3.45 -14.87 -0.93
C LYS A 49 -3.50 -13.48 -0.28
N GLY A 50 -4.08 -12.49 -0.95
CA GLY A 50 -4.12 -11.10 -0.51
C GLY A 50 -3.60 -10.15 -1.59
N LEU A 51 -3.14 -8.99 -1.18
CA LEU A 51 -2.58 -7.95 -2.03
C LEU A 51 -1.12 -8.25 -2.35
N VAL A 52 -0.80 -8.44 -3.63
CA VAL A 52 0.58 -8.48 -4.14
C VAL A 52 1.03 -7.05 -4.40
N ILE A 53 2.24 -6.74 -3.98
CA ILE A 53 2.86 -5.43 -4.08
C ILE A 53 4.16 -5.61 -4.85
N ASP A 54 4.23 -5.04 -6.05
CA ASP A 54 5.42 -5.08 -6.92
C ASP A 54 6.04 -3.69 -7.00
N PRO A 55 7.07 -3.38 -6.19
CA PRO A 55 7.79 -2.12 -6.26
C PRO A 55 8.77 -2.11 -7.44
N ASP A 56 8.87 -0.96 -8.10
CA ASP A 56 9.93 -0.59 -9.03
C ASP A 56 10.41 0.81 -8.63
N LEU A 57 11.26 0.84 -7.60
CA LEU A 57 11.66 2.06 -6.89
C LEU A 57 13.17 2.19 -6.88
N GLY A 58 13.63 3.44 -6.81
CA GLY A 58 15.03 3.79 -6.67
C GLY A 58 15.25 4.94 -5.70
N GLU A 59 16.53 5.34 -5.58
CA GLU A 59 16.97 6.61 -4.99
C GLU A 59 16.84 6.78 -3.46
N LEU A 60 16.35 5.80 -2.72
CA LEU A 60 16.45 5.81 -1.28
C LEU A 60 17.71 5.07 -0.80
N ALA A 61 18.14 5.37 0.41
CA ALA A 61 19.29 4.72 1.01
C ALA A 61 19.10 3.20 1.11
N PRO A 62 20.16 2.39 0.98
CA PRO A 62 20.07 0.95 1.22
C PRO A 62 19.59 0.62 2.63
N GLY A 63 18.81 -0.45 2.75
CA GLY A 63 18.29 -0.95 4.03
C GLY A 63 16.78 -1.16 4.01
N LEU A 64 16.24 -1.47 5.18
CA LEU A 64 14.80 -1.65 5.40
C LEU A 64 14.13 -0.31 5.69
N HIS A 65 13.00 -0.09 5.05
CA HIS A 65 12.16 1.09 5.21
C HIS A 65 10.74 0.68 5.59
N GLY A 66 10.17 1.33 6.61
CA GLY A 66 8.76 1.21 6.93
C GLY A 66 7.90 1.63 5.75
N PHE A 67 6.84 0.88 5.49
CA PHE A 67 6.01 1.04 4.31
C PHE A 67 4.54 0.86 4.69
N HIS A 68 3.73 1.90 4.53
CA HIS A 68 2.38 1.87 5.08
C HIS A 68 1.37 2.59 4.18
N ILE A 69 0.13 2.10 4.21
CA ILE A 69 -1.02 2.86 3.73
C ILE A 69 -1.48 3.82 4.82
N HIS A 70 -1.67 5.09 4.45
CA HIS A 70 -2.11 6.16 5.32
C HIS A 70 -3.57 6.54 5.08
N GLU A 71 -4.21 7.21 6.06
CA GLU A 71 -5.66 7.46 6.12
C GLU A 71 -6.22 8.27 4.95
N LYS A 72 -5.43 9.18 4.36
CA LYS A 72 -5.93 10.17 3.40
C LYS A 72 -5.14 10.15 2.10
N ALA A 73 -5.80 10.41 0.99
CA ALA A 73 -5.21 10.53 -0.35
C ALA A 73 -4.46 11.86 -0.52
N SER A 74 -3.39 12.07 0.26
CA SER A 74 -2.57 13.27 0.17
C SER A 74 -1.10 12.98 0.49
N CYS A 75 -0.21 13.62 -0.25
CA CYS A 75 1.23 13.64 0.01
C CYS A 75 1.69 15.01 0.52
N ASP A 76 0.76 15.92 0.82
CA ASP A 76 1.07 17.30 1.15
C ASP A 76 1.75 17.44 2.51
N VAL A 77 2.51 18.52 2.61
CA VAL A 77 3.03 19.01 3.89
C VAL A 77 1.87 19.48 4.76
N ALA A 78 1.93 19.17 6.04
CA ALA A 78 1.10 19.83 7.03
C ALA A 78 1.95 20.29 8.22
N GLU A 79 1.40 21.16 9.05
CA GLU A 79 2.08 21.70 10.21
C GLU A 79 1.59 21.01 11.49
N LYS A 80 2.53 20.63 12.34
CA LYS A 80 2.28 20.14 13.69
C LYS A 80 3.26 20.80 14.63
N ASP A 81 2.76 21.38 15.71
CA ASP A 81 3.56 22.07 16.74
C ASP A 81 4.51 23.13 16.16
N GLY A 82 4.03 23.93 15.18
CA GLY A 82 4.80 24.97 14.51
C GLY A 82 5.85 24.47 13.52
N LYS A 83 5.91 23.14 13.26
CA LYS A 83 6.87 22.53 12.34
C LYS A 83 6.18 21.94 11.13
N LYS A 84 6.63 22.33 9.92
CA LYS A 84 6.24 21.68 8.67
C LYS A 84 6.79 20.27 8.61
N THR A 85 5.94 19.30 8.24
CA THR A 85 6.29 17.90 8.17
C THR A 85 5.82 17.32 6.85
N ALA A 86 6.74 16.66 6.13
CA ALA A 86 6.49 16.01 4.85
C ALA A 86 5.36 14.99 4.95
N GLY A 87 4.43 14.99 3.99
CA GLY A 87 3.35 14.01 3.88
C GLY A 87 2.42 13.92 5.09
N LEU A 88 2.48 14.88 6.03
CA LEU A 88 1.68 14.80 7.26
C LEU A 88 0.18 14.91 6.98
N ALA A 89 -0.22 15.53 5.88
CA ALA A 89 -1.63 15.62 5.46
C ALA A 89 -2.26 14.23 5.17
N ALA A 90 -1.45 13.19 4.91
CA ALA A 90 -1.92 11.81 4.76
C ALA A 90 -2.53 11.24 6.06
N GLY A 91 -2.30 11.85 7.21
CA GLY A 91 -2.78 11.34 8.49
C GLY A 91 -1.92 10.23 9.09
N GLY A 92 -2.52 9.40 9.94
CA GLY A 92 -1.92 8.19 10.53
C GLY A 92 -1.94 6.99 9.57
N HIS A 93 -1.53 5.81 10.07
CA HIS A 93 -1.71 4.56 9.33
C HIS A 93 -3.21 4.27 9.16
N PHE A 94 -3.59 3.66 8.03
CA PHE A 94 -4.97 3.27 7.76
C PHE A 94 -5.45 2.24 8.78
N ASP A 95 -6.33 2.67 9.69
CA ASP A 95 -6.88 1.86 10.78
C ASP A 95 -8.41 1.95 10.84
N PRO A 96 -9.14 1.32 9.90
CA PRO A 96 -10.60 1.41 9.83
C PRO A 96 -11.30 0.81 11.05
N LEU A 97 -10.64 -0.10 11.77
CA LEU A 97 -11.17 -0.74 12.97
C LEU A 97 -10.82 0.02 14.25
N LYS A 98 -10.02 1.08 14.17
CA LYS A 98 -9.56 1.91 15.32
C LYS A 98 -8.89 1.07 16.41
N THR A 99 -8.06 0.14 15.99
CA THR A 99 -7.28 -0.72 16.88
C THR A 99 -6.22 0.06 17.63
N SER A 100 -5.69 1.12 17.01
CA SER A 100 -4.58 1.94 17.51
C SER A 100 -3.35 1.10 17.87
N LYS A 101 -3.11 0.00 17.14
CA LYS A 101 -1.99 -0.92 17.33
C LYS A 101 -1.21 -1.11 16.06
N HIS A 102 0.11 -1.03 16.15
CA HIS A 102 1.02 -1.36 15.08
C HIS A 102 1.52 -2.80 15.25
N GLU A 103 0.98 -3.73 14.44
CA GLU A 103 1.26 -5.17 14.56
C GLU A 103 1.77 -5.79 13.24
N GLY A 104 2.07 -4.94 12.25
CA GLY A 104 2.60 -5.36 10.96
C GLY A 104 1.56 -6.05 10.05
N PRO A 105 2.00 -6.55 8.88
CA PRO A 105 1.11 -7.00 7.79
C PRO A 105 0.31 -8.27 8.11
N ASP A 106 0.79 -9.09 9.05
CA ASP A 106 0.13 -10.35 9.46
C ASP A 106 -0.67 -10.20 10.75
N GLY A 107 -0.58 -9.02 11.41
CA GLY A 107 -1.26 -8.73 12.67
C GLY A 107 -2.73 -8.33 12.49
N MET A 108 -3.38 -8.05 13.62
CA MET A 108 -4.77 -7.57 13.69
C MET A 108 -4.85 -6.08 14.04
N GLY A 109 -3.72 -5.38 13.95
CA GLY A 109 -3.59 -3.94 14.20
C GLY A 109 -4.08 -3.07 13.04
N HIS A 110 -3.28 -2.03 12.70
CA HIS A 110 -3.62 -1.17 11.56
C HIS A 110 -3.68 -1.98 10.27
N LYS A 111 -4.76 -1.83 9.50
CA LYS A 111 -4.91 -2.50 8.21
C LYS A 111 -3.88 -2.01 7.18
N GLY A 112 -3.37 -0.80 7.37
CA GLY A 112 -2.37 -0.16 6.50
C GLY A 112 -0.93 -0.58 6.74
N ASP A 113 -0.62 -1.44 7.72
CA ASP A 113 0.73 -1.92 7.96
C ASP A 113 1.13 -2.93 6.87
N LEU A 114 2.14 -2.57 6.06
CA LEU A 114 2.63 -3.40 4.95
C LEU A 114 3.98 -4.04 5.33
N PRO A 115 4.42 -5.08 4.60
CA PRO A 115 5.79 -5.56 4.73
C PRO A 115 6.79 -4.45 4.40
N ALA A 116 7.84 -4.31 5.20
CA ALA A 116 8.88 -3.31 4.97
C ALA A 116 9.53 -3.49 3.59
N LEU A 117 9.87 -2.37 2.94
CA LEU A 117 10.62 -2.35 1.71
C LEU A 117 12.11 -2.52 2.00
N GLU A 118 12.78 -3.34 1.20
CA GLU A 118 14.23 -3.49 1.22
C GLU A 118 14.84 -2.81 0.01
N PHE A 119 15.59 -1.73 0.22
CA PHE A 119 16.42 -1.10 -0.78
C PHE A 119 17.81 -1.73 -0.75
N LYS A 120 18.26 -2.20 -1.94
CA LYS A 120 19.56 -2.82 -2.13
C LYS A 120 20.68 -1.77 -2.13
N GLU A 121 21.94 -2.23 -2.16
CA GLU A 121 23.13 -1.37 -2.24
C GLU A 121 23.13 -0.44 -3.46
N ASP A 122 22.46 -0.80 -4.56
CA ASP A 122 22.26 0.04 -5.72
C ASP A 122 21.08 1.02 -5.61
N SER A 123 20.53 1.16 -4.42
CA SER A 123 19.35 1.99 -4.12
C SER A 123 18.07 1.57 -4.86
N SER A 124 17.96 0.31 -5.31
CA SER A 124 16.74 -0.23 -5.93
C SER A 124 15.91 -1.07 -4.95
N ALA A 125 14.57 -0.99 -5.06
CA ALA A 125 13.65 -1.89 -4.39
C ALA A 125 12.69 -2.49 -5.43
N THR A 126 12.87 -3.79 -5.72
CA THR A 126 12.15 -4.52 -6.78
C THR A 126 11.62 -5.88 -6.32
N ARG A 127 11.73 -6.19 -5.02
CA ARG A 127 11.23 -7.45 -4.47
C ARG A 127 9.73 -7.39 -4.23
N ALA A 128 8.97 -8.30 -4.85
CA ALA A 128 7.55 -8.42 -4.61
C ALA A 128 7.25 -8.79 -3.14
N LEU A 129 6.20 -8.18 -2.59
CA LEU A 129 5.71 -8.35 -1.23
C LEU A 129 4.26 -8.83 -1.24
N LEU A 130 3.79 -9.37 -0.12
CA LEU A 130 2.41 -9.82 0.07
C LEU A 130 1.83 -9.25 1.36
N ALA A 131 0.68 -8.58 1.26
CA ALA A 131 -0.12 -8.13 2.39
C ALA A 131 -1.44 -8.92 2.45
N PRO A 132 -1.58 -9.93 3.34
CA PRO A 132 -2.66 -10.92 3.26
C PRO A 132 -4.04 -10.35 3.59
N HIS A 133 -4.13 -9.25 4.34
CA HIS A 133 -5.39 -8.67 4.82
C HIS A 133 -5.91 -7.51 3.96
N LEU A 134 -5.24 -7.22 2.82
CA LEU A 134 -5.59 -6.12 1.93
C LEU A 134 -6.01 -6.61 0.54
N LYS A 135 -6.79 -5.76 -0.13
CA LYS A 135 -7.14 -5.83 -1.55
C LYS A 135 -6.95 -4.46 -2.19
N VAL A 136 -6.84 -4.41 -3.51
CA VAL A 136 -6.72 -3.15 -4.26
C VAL A 136 -7.84 -2.17 -3.92
N ALA A 137 -9.06 -2.66 -3.75
CA ALA A 137 -10.22 -1.84 -3.40
C ALA A 137 -10.08 -1.12 -2.04
N ASP A 138 -9.34 -1.70 -1.09
CA ASP A 138 -9.09 -1.09 0.21
C ASP A 138 -8.14 0.11 0.15
N LEU A 139 -7.38 0.24 -0.94
CA LEU A 139 -6.33 1.25 -1.07
C LEU A 139 -6.85 2.58 -1.66
N ILE A 140 -7.99 2.53 -2.36
CA ILE A 140 -8.52 3.70 -3.05
C ILE A 140 -8.93 4.79 -2.07
N GLY A 141 -8.49 6.02 -2.32
CA GLY A 141 -8.74 7.16 -1.44
C GLY A 141 -7.72 7.33 -0.31
N HIS A 142 -6.60 6.59 -0.38
CA HIS A 142 -5.51 6.61 0.57
C HIS A 142 -4.19 7.06 -0.06
N ALA A 143 -3.14 7.17 0.75
CA ALA A 143 -1.78 7.36 0.26
C ALA A 143 -0.89 6.24 0.80
N VAL A 144 0.12 5.85 0.01
CA VAL A 144 1.20 5.00 0.46
C VAL A 144 2.41 5.84 0.81
N ILE A 145 3.05 5.56 1.94
CA ILE A 145 4.23 6.29 2.43
C ILE A 145 5.37 5.31 2.71
N ILE A 146 6.59 5.73 2.32
CA ILE A 146 7.85 5.07 2.63
C ILE A 146 8.56 5.93 3.68
N HIS A 147 9.02 5.28 4.74
CA HIS A 147 9.64 5.91 5.90
C HIS A 147 11.18 5.81 5.89
N GLU A 148 11.83 6.66 6.70
CA GLU A 148 13.29 6.69 6.83
C GLU A 148 13.84 5.45 7.53
N GLY A 149 13.20 5.03 8.62
CA GLY A 149 13.61 3.89 9.42
C GLY A 149 12.97 2.59 8.98
N ALA A 150 13.55 1.49 9.47
CA ALA A 150 12.94 0.16 9.36
C ALA A 150 11.65 0.08 10.19
N ASP A 151 10.97 -1.06 10.05
CA ASP A 151 9.75 -1.37 10.79
C ASP A 151 9.95 -2.65 11.60
N ASN A 152 9.73 -2.57 12.92
CA ASN A 152 9.82 -3.73 13.83
C ASN A 152 8.45 -4.38 14.11
N TYR A 153 7.38 -3.90 13.43
CA TYR A 153 6.01 -4.39 13.56
C TYR A 153 5.46 -4.34 14.99
N SER A 154 5.86 -3.31 15.75
CA SER A 154 5.47 -3.13 17.15
C SER A 154 5.44 -1.66 17.53
N ASP A 155 4.64 -1.32 18.55
CA ASP A 155 4.64 0.02 19.16
C ASP A 155 5.78 0.21 20.19
N THR A 156 6.62 -0.79 20.40
CA THR A 156 7.75 -0.75 21.33
C THR A 156 9.03 -1.23 20.66
N PRO A 157 10.21 -0.64 20.99
CA PRO A 157 10.45 0.48 21.91
C PRO A 157 10.06 1.86 21.38
N LYS A 158 9.73 1.98 20.08
CA LYS A 158 9.28 3.22 19.44
C LYS A 158 7.91 2.97 18.81
N PRO A 159 6.96 3.94 18.89
CA PRO A 159 5.65 3.78 18.29
C PRO A 159 5.74 3.62 16.76
N LEU A 160 4.73 2.96 16.19
CA LEU A 160 4.58 2.76 14.74
C LEU A 160 5.82 2.13 14.09
N GLY A 161 6.34 1.05 14.70
CA GLY A 161 7.46 0.29 14.15
C GLY A 161 8.82 1.00 14.19
N GLY A 162 8.84 2.28 14.58
CA GLY A 162 10.05 3.11 14.57
C GLY A 162 10.37 3.71 13.20
N GLY A 163 9.43 3.73 12.26
CA GLY A 163 9.61 4.20 10.87
C GLY A 163 10.18 5.62 10.74
N GLY A 164 9.89 6.53 11.69
CA GLY A 164 10.49 7.87 11.69
C GLY A 164 9.94 8.79 10.61
N ALA A 165 10.82 9.55 9.95
CA ALA A 165 10.43 10.54 8.94
C ALA A 165 9.82 9.88 7.71
N ARG A 166 9.01 10.67 6.97
CA ARG A 166 8.38 10.25 5.71
C ARG A 166 9.26 10.73 4.56
N LEU A 167 9.75 9.81 3.73
CA LEU A 167 10.69 10.11 2.65
C LEU A 167 10.05 10.14 1.27
N ALA A 168 9.05 9.28 1.05
CA ALA A 168 8.37 9.20 -0.23
C ALA A 168 6.89 8.87 -0.06
N CYS A 169 6.09 9.26 -1.06
CA CYS A 169 4.64 9.15 -1.01
C CYS A 169 4.04 9.00 -2.41
N GLY A 170 2.95 8.24 -2.49
CA GLY A 170 2.08 8.13 -3.66
C GLY A 170 0.62 8.13 -3.27
N VAL A 171 -0.20 8.90 -3.99
CA VAL A 171 -1.67 8.94 -3.80
C VAL A 171 -2.29 7.80 -4.61
N ILE A 172 -3.27 7.12 -4.03
CA ILE A 172 -3.99 5.97 -4.62
C ILE A 172 -5.43 6.39 -4.91
N GLU A 173 -5.72 6.72 -6.19
CA GLU A 173 -7.02 7.17 -6.69
C GLU A 173 -7.73 6.12 -7.53
#